data_6036c88f73d5aa859f36f7246a573498
#
_entry.id   6036c88f73d5aa859f36f7246a573498
#
_cell.length_a   1.000
_cell.length_b   1.000
_cell.length_c   1.000
_cell.angle_alpha   90.00
_cell.angle_beta   90.00
_cell.angle_gamma   90.00
#
_symmetry.space_group_name_H-M   'P 1'
#
loop_
_entity.id
_entity.type
_entity.pdbx_description
1 polymer ?
#
loop_
_entity_poly.entity_id
_entity_poly.type
_entity_poly.pdbx_seq_one_letter_code
_entity_poly.pdbx_strand_id
1 'polypeptide(L)'
;MRDVKSRNRYILVSSAILVIISGFRSIWVGTDDTFVYSQSYYDCVRMTYQQIMDTFEKDVFYYITNHFIADITGENYHLLLIIFAVFYMACLGYLLKKESSNPLVSFIVFLSMGYFSFQMNGVRQGLAMAFTMLAYIPLKNRNLKMFLLLVLLGSLYHRTCLIFLIAYPLSFFKLNKKAIVMYAGIVVLCLLYGQSILNAFVEEAANFDSRFAGYQIYQAKLTYSGLIQLLLFAAFSFYYYRRVIEKDRRDMILYTMLILGIIFQSMAIFIAEMFRVSMFFNVFLILLLPKVLDVIPTPNRKVYSIGLCVLLLIYFFFLGAGTLPYHFYWSDTIY
;
A
#
# COMPACT_ATOMS: atom_id res chain seq x y z
N MET A 1 -15.24 -9.45 -18.08
CA MET A 1 -14.51 -10.61 -18.66
C MET A 1 -15.28 -11.87 -18.28
N ARG A 2 -15.89 -12.52 -19.29
CA ARG A 2 -16.75 -13.71 -19.05
C ARG A 2 -15.96 -15.03 -18.97
N ASP A 3 -14.73 -15.08 -19.50
CA ASP A 3 -13.88 -16.28 -19.51
C ASP A 3 -12.70 -16.13 -18.54
N VAL A 4 -12.43 -17.19 -17.75
CA VAL A 4 -11.35 -17.26 -16.77
C VAL A 4 -9.98 -17.11 -17.43
N LYS A 5 -9.80 -17.70 -18.64
CA LYS A 5 -8.54 -17.62 -19.39
C LYS A 5 -8.26 -16.19 -19.86
N SER A 6 -9.27 -15.49 -20.37
CA SER A 6 -9.17 -14.08 -20.77
C SER A 6 -8.85 -13.18 -19.57
N ARG A 7 -9.47 -13.42 -18.40
CA ARG A 7 -9.21 -12.71 -17.16
C ARG A 7 -7.76 -12.88 -16.70
N ASN A 8 -7.26 -14.12 -16.67
CA ASN A 8 -5.88 -14.40 -16.24
C ASN A 8 -4.85 -13.78 -17.19
N ARG A 9 -5.09 -13.83 -18.51
CA ARG A 9 -4.26 -13.16 -19.52
C ARG A 9 -4.24 -11.65 -19.31
N TYR A 10 -5.38 -11.03 -19.05
CA TYR A 10 -5.45 -9.59 -18.76
C TYR A 10 -4.61 -9.22 -17.53
N ILE A 11 -4.76 -9.97 -16.41
CA ILE A 11 -3.96 -9.73 -15.20
C ILE A 11 -2.47 -9.86 -15.51
N LEU A 12 -2.06 -10.92 -16.22
CA LEU A 12 -0.66 -11.15 -16.56
C LEU A 12 -0.08 -10.02 -17.42
N VAL A 13 -0.77 -9.63 -18.50
CA VAL A 13 -0.32 -8.56 -19.41
C VAL A 13 -0.26 -7.21 -18.69
N SER A 14 -1.28 -6.85 -17.91
CA SER A 14 -1.28 -5.61 -17.15
C SER A 14 -0.15 -5.58 -16.12
N SER A 15 0.07 -6.69 -15.40
CA SER A 15 1.19 -6.80 -14.45
C SER A 15 2.54 -6.68 -15.16
N ALA A 16 2.73 -7.32 -16.33
CA ALA A 16 3.96 -7.25 -17.10
C ALA A 16 4.27 -5.82 -17.58
N ILE A 17 3.25 -5.09 -18.04
CA ILE A 17 3.41 -3.67 -18.41
C ILE A 17 3.87 -2.84 -17.18
N LEU A 18 3.27 -3.06 -16.02
CA LEU A 18 3.64 -2.34 -14.80
C LEU A 18 5.03 -2.76 -14.28
N VAL A 19 5.47 -4.01 -14.51
CA VAL A 19 6.85 -4.43 -14.26
C VAL A 19 7.81 -3.63 -15.14
N ILE A 20 7.53 -3.48 -16.43
CA ILE A 20 8.36 -2.69 -17.35
C ILE A 20 8.45 -1.24 -16.86
N ILE A 21 7.32 -0.61 -16.57
CA ILE A 21 7.31 0.77 -16.07
C ILE A 21 8.07 0.90 -14.74
N SER A 22 7.84 0.00 -13.77
CA SER A 22 8.48 0.10 -12.46
C SER A 22 9.95 -0.33 -12.47
N GLY A 23 10.30 -1.40 -13.19
CA GLY A 23 11.63 -1.99 -13.15
C GLY A 23 12.66 -1.27 -14.02
N PHE A 24 12.21 -0.67 -15.13
CA PHE A 24 13.13 0.04 -16.06
C PHE A 24 13.12 1.55 -15.90
N ARG A 25 12.55 2.05 -14.80
CA ARG A 25 12.55 3.50 -14.50
C ARG A 25 13.95 4.03 -14.21
N SER A 26 14.19 5.29 -14.52
CA SER A 26 15.36 6.01 -14.04
C SER A 26 15.35 6.13 -12.50
N ILE A 27 16.53 6.26 -11.91
CA ILE A 27 16.70 6.57 -10.48
C ILE A 27 16.14 7.94 -10.10
N TRP A 28 15.94 8.82 -11.07
CA TRP A 28 15.39 10.15 -10.88
C TRP A 28 13.86 10.22 -10.96
N VAL A 29 13.22 9.09 -11.30
CA VAL A 29 11.74 9.00 -11.31
C VAL A 29 11.23 8.77 -9.92
N GLY A 30 10.54 9.76 -9.37
CA GLY A 30 9.91 9.68 -8.06
C GLY A 30 10.35 10.82 -7.13
N THR A 31 10.58 10.48 -5.88
CA THR A 31 11.04 11.39 -4.83
C THR A 31 12.54 11.20 -4.58
N ASP A 32 13.13 12.06 -3.75
CA ASP A 32 14.52 11.95 -3.30
C ASP A 32 14.84 10.57 -2.68
N ASP A 33 13.83 9.88 -2.13
CA ASP A 33 13.98 8.52 -1.60
C ASP A 33 14.53 7.54 -2.64
N THR A 34 14.18 7.68 -3.94
CA THR A 34 14.66 6.77 -5.01
C THR A 34 16.17 6.89 -5.22
N PHE A 35 16.69 8.10 -5.16
CA PHE A 35 18.14 8.36 -5.24
C PHE A 35 18.86 7.80 -4.00
N VAL A 36 18.31 8.03 -2.80
CA VAL A 36 18.87 7.50 -1.55
C VAL A 36 18.92 5.97 -1.55
N TYR A 37 17.91 5.30 -2.11
CA TYR A 37 17.93 3.84 -2.27
C TYR A 37 19.04 3.36 -3.22
N SER A 38 19.29 4.10 -4.31
CA SER A 38 20.38 3.79 -5.24
C SER A 38 21.74 3.92 -4.54
N GLN A 39 21.98 5.01 -3.84
CA GLN A 39 23.22 5.21 -3.08
C GLN A 39 23.40 4.10 -2.03
N SER A 40 22.37 3.84 -1.20
CA SER A 40 22.42 2.79 -0.19
C SER A 40 22.67 1.39 -0.78
N TYR A 41 22.24 1.14 -2.01
CA TYR A 41 22.53 -0.11 -2.71
C TYR A 41 24.04 -0.23 -2.98
N TYR A 42 24.64 0.78 -3.61
CA TYR A 42 26.08 0.75 -3.92
C TYR A 42 26.97 0.74 -2.67
N ASP A 43 26.51 1.34 -1.59
CA ASP A 43 27.19 1.27 -0.29
C ASP A 43 27.14 -0.18 0.25
N CYS A 44 25.96 -0.79 0.32
CA CYS A 44 25.80 -2.10 0.93
C CYS A 44 26.44 -3.25 0.12
N VAL A 45 26.49 -3.16 -1.23
CA VAL A 45 27.14 -4.23 -2.03
C VAL A 45 28.65 -4.26 -1.85
N ARG A 46 29.27 -3.19 -1.35
CA ARG A 46 30.72 -3.15 -1.03
C ARG A 46 31.05 -3.58 0.38
N MET A 47 30.01 -3.84 1.22
CA MET A 47 30.16 -4.28 2.60
C MET A 47 30.10 -5.80 2.68
N THR A 48 30.70 -6.38 3.71
CA THR A 48 30.42 -7.77 4.09
C THR A 48 29.07 -7.87 4.77
N TYR A 49 28.45 -9.07 4.82
CA TYR A 49 27.19 -9.29 5.53
C TYR A 49 27.26 -8.84 7.00
N GLN A 50 28.43 -9.02 7.68
CA GLN A 50 28.61 -8.56 9.05
C GLN A 50 28.57 -7.02 9.12
N GLN A 51 29.28 -6.33 8.22
CA GLN A 51 29.26 -4.86 8.16
C GLN A 51 27.85 -4.32 7.86
N ILE A 52 27.06 -5.00 7.01
CA ILE A 52 25.67 -4.62 6.76
C ILE A 52 24.84 -4.70 8.06
N MET A 53 24.99 -5.79 8.83
CA MET A 53 24.28 -5.96 10.10
C MET A 53 24.69 -4.94 11.14
N ASP A 54 25.95 -4.53 11.16
CA ASP A 54 26.48 -3.55 12.12
C ASP A 54 26.14 -2.10 11.73
N THR A 55 25.99 -1.82 10.41
CA THR A 55 25.76 -0.46 9.89
C THR A 55 24.28 -0.08 9.86
N PHE A 56 23.41 -1.00 9.43
CA PHE A 56 21.99 -0.72 9.23
C PHE A 56 21.17 -1.18 10.43
N GLU A 57 20.71 -0.27 11.25
CA GLU A 57 19.88 -0.55 12.44
C GLU A 57 18.43 -0.96 12.12
N LYS A 58 17.92 -0.56 10.95
CA LYS A 58 16.52 -0.76 10.54
C LYS A 58 16.43 -1.46 9.21
N ASP A 59 15.44 -2.35 9.09
CA ASP A 59 15.11 -3.03 7.84
C ASP A 59 16.33 -3.74 7.21
N VAL A 60 17.22 -4.29 8.06
CA VAL A 60 18.53 -4.88 7.68
C VAL A 60 18.39 -5.93 6.58
N PHE A 61 17.30 -6.69 6.61
CA PHE A 61 17.07 -7.75 5.62
C PHE A 61 16.92 -7.20 4.19
N TYR A 62 16.44 -5.97 4.02
CA TYR A 62 16.42 -5.31 2.72
C TYR A 62 17.84 -5.15 2.16
N TYR A 63 18.80 -4.70 2.95
CA TYR A 63 20.19 -4.51 2.52
C TYR A 63 20.91 -5.84 2.30
N ILE A 64 20.64 -6.86 3.13
CA ILE A 64 21.11 -8.24 2.92
C ILE A 64 20.59 -8.78 1.58
N THR A 65 19.30 -8.53 1.27
CA THR A 65 18.71 -8.95 -0.01
C THR A 65 19.36 -8.23 -1.19
N ASN A 66 19.65 -6.94 -1.07
CA ASN A 66 20.33 -6.16 -2.11
C ASN A 66 21.73 -6.72 -2.37
N HIS A 67 22.50 -6.98 -1.32
CA HIS A 67 23.85 -7.56 -1.43
C HIS A 67 23.81 -8.97 -2.05
N PHE A 68 22.90 -9.84 -1.57
CA PHE A 68 22.72 -11.18 -2.11
C PHE A 68 22.35 -11.19 -3.60
N ILE A 69 21.49 -10.28 -4.03
CA ILE A 69 21.14 -10.14 -5.45
C ILE A 69 22.36 -9.67 -6.25
N ALA A 70 23.12 -8.71 -5.72
CA ALA A 70 24.33 -8.22 -6.38
C ALA A 70 25.41 -9.30 -6.52
N ASP A 71 25.58 -10.19 -5.55
CA ASP A 71 26.48 -11.34 -5.62
C ASP A 71 26.18 -12.26 -6.82
N ILE A 72 24.88 -12.39 -7.17
CA ILE A 72 24.44 -13.25 -8.26
C ILE A 72 24.45 -12.52 -9.61
N THR A 73 24.08 -11.23 -9.62
CA THR A 73 23.75 -10.48 -10.84
C THR A 73 24.80 -9.43 -11.22
N GLY A 74 25.82 -9.25 -10.38
CA GLY A 74 26.73 -8.13 -10.45
C GLY A 74 26.11 -6.84 -9.86
N GLU A 75 26.93 -5.80 -9.74
CA GLU A 75 26.53 -4.50 -9.17
C GLU A 75 25.62 -3.73 -10.11
N ASN A 76 24.40 -4.23 -10.32
CA ASN A 76 23.43 -3.62 -11.24
C ASN A 76 22.12 -3.25 -10.51
N TYR A 77 22.00 -1.99 -10.11
CA TYR A 77 20.83 -1.48 -9.41
C TYR A 77 19.52 -1.59 -10.21
N HIS A 78 19.57 -1.44 -11.54
CA HIS A 78 18.36 -1.56 -12.37
C HIS A 78 17.84 -3.00 -12.38
N LEU A 79 18.74 -3.99 -12.36
CA LEU A 79 18.34 -5.38 -12.29
C LEU A 79 17.66 -5.69 -10.94
N LEU A 80 18.14 -5.09 -9.84
CA LEU A 80 17.46 -5.14 -8.54
C LEU A 80 16.05 -4.58 -8.63
N LEU A 81 15.87 -3.41 -9.25
CA LEU A 81 14.55 -2.79 -9.42
C LEU A 81 13.59 -3.68 -10.23
N ILE A 82 14.09 -4.34 -11.28
CA ILE A 82 13.31 -5.28 -12.09
C ILE A 82 12.86 -6.47 -11.23
N ILE A 83 13.76 -7.06 -10.44
CA ILE A 83 13.46 -8.20 -9.57
C ILE A 83 12.38 -7.81 -8.55
N PHE A 84 12.51 -6.65 -7.91
CA PHE A 84 11.51 -6.15 -6.96
C PHE A 84 10.17 -5.82 -7.62
N ALA A 85 10.18 -5.24 -8.82
CA ALA A 85 8.97 -4.98 -9.59
C ALA A 85 8.25 -6.29 -9.97
N VAL A 86 8.98 -7.31 -10.42
CA VAL A 86 8.44 -8.64 -10.72
C VAL A 86 7.81 -9.25 -9.47
N PHE A 87 8.51 -9.24 -8.34
CA PHE A 87 7.98 -9.77 -7.09
C PHE A 87 6.69 -9.06 -6.66
N TYR A 88 6.69 -7.72 -6.65
CA TYR A 88 5.52 -6.94 -6.24
C TYR A 88 4.32 -7.20 -7.15
N MET A 89 4.52 -7.15 -8.48
CA MET A 89 3.43 -7.35 -9.43
C MET A 89 2.95 -8.80 -9.47
N ALA A 90 3.80 -9.78 -9.18
CA ALA A 90 3.39 -11.17 -9.01
C ALA A 90 2.46 -11.34 -7.79
N CYS A 91 2.78 -10.72 -6.66
CA CYS A 91 1.94 -10.71 -5.46
C CYS A 91 0.58 -10.03 -5.73
N LEU A 92 0.60 -8.86 -6.36
CA LEU A 92 -0.62 -8.15 -6.77
C LEU A 92 -1.46 -9.01 -7.74
N GLY A 93 -0.84 -9.53 -8.80
CA GLY A 93 -1.51 -10.37 -9.79
C GLY A 93 -2.12 -11.62 -9.17
N TYR A 94 -1.42 -12.26 -8.22
CA TYR A 94 -1.96 -13.40 -7.48
C TYR A 94 -3.18 -13.02 -6.63
N LEU A 95 -3.11 -11.91 -5.89
CA LEU A 95 -4.23 -11.39 -5.12
C LEU A 95 -5.43 -11.10 -6.01
N LEU A 96 -5.25 -10.37 -7.13
CA LEU A 96 -6.32 -10.04 -8.05
C LEU A 96 -6.92 -11.27 -8.73
N LYS A 97 -6.09 -12.26 -9.06
CA LYS A 97 -6.57 -13.54 -9.60
C LYS A 97 -7.47 -14.27 -8.62
N LYS A 98 -7.18 -14.22 -7.33
CA LYS A 98 -7.93 -14.94 -6.29
C LYS A 98 -9.19 -14.18 -5.84
N GLU A 99 -9.09 -12.85 -5.68
CA GLU A 99 -10.07 -12.10 -4.88
C GLU A 99 -10.78 -10.97 -5.65
N SER A 100 -10.25 -10.47 -6.76
CA SER A 100 -10.92 -9.39 -7.51
C SER A 100 -12.12 -9.88 -8.27
N SER A 101 -13.25 -9.18 -8.19
CA SER A 101 -14.43 -9.43 -9.05
C SER A 101 -14.29 -8.78 -10.43
N ASN A 102 -13.49 -7.72 -10.55
CA ASN A 102 -13.21 -7.02 -11.81
C ASN A 102 -11.77 -6.49 -11.84
N PRO A 103 -10.80 -7.24 -12.42
CA PRO A 103 -9.40 -6.82 -12.47
C PRO A 103 -9.14 -5.49 -13.16
N LEU A 104 -9.93 -5.10 -14.16
CA LEU A 104 -9.80 -3.80 -14.83
C LEU A 104 -9.99 -2.65 -13.83
N VAL A 105 -11.07 -2.69 -13.06
CA VAL A 105 -11.35 -1.70 -12.02
C VAL A 105 -10.27 -1.74 -10.95
N SER A 106 -9.81 -2.94 -10.56
CA SER A 106 -8.72 -3.10 -9.57
C SER A 106 -7.44 -2.40 -10.02
N PHE A 107 -7.00 -2.57 -11.28
CA PHE A 107 -5.82 -1.89 -11.79
C PHE A 107 -6.01 -0.37 -11.89
N ILE A 108 -7.20 0.10 -12.31
CA ILE A 108 -7.49 1.55 -12.33
C ILE A 108 -7.39 2.12 -10.90
N VAL A 109 -7.99 1.46 -9.90
CA VAL A 109 -7.87 1.87 -8.48
C VAL A 109 -6.41 1.85 -8.04
N PHE A 110 -5.66 0.79 -8.36
CA PHE A 110 -4.25 0.64 -8.00
C PHE A 110 -3.39 1.78 -8.53
N LEU A 111 -3.59 2.18 -9.77
CA LEU A 111 -2.87 3.29 -10.39
C LEU A 111 -3.33 4.64 -9.83
N SER A 112 -4.64 4.88 -9.82
CA SER A 112 -5.21 6.19 -9.50
C SER A 112 -5.10 6.57 -8.03
N MET A 113 -5.10 5.57 -7.12
CA MET A 113 -4.90 5.83 -5.69
C MET A 113 -3.43 5.97 -5.29
N GLY A 114 -2.52 5.99 -6.27
CA GLY A 114 -1.10 6.19 -6.04
C GLY A 114 -0.35 4.98 -5.46
N TYR A 115 -0.98 3.79 -5.36
CA TYR A 115 -0.28 2.60 -4.81
C TYR A 115 0.87 2.16 -5.71
N PHE A 116 0.73 2.33 -7.02
CA PHE A 116 1.80 2.05 -7.97
C PHE A 116 2.97 3.02 -7.82
N SER A 117 2.70 4.32 -7.74
CA SER A 117 3.73 5.34 -7.51
C SER A 117 4.42 5.15 -6.17
N PHE A 118 3.63 4.84 -5.13
CA PHE A 118 4.15 4.63 -3.79
C PHE A 118 5.14 3.46 -3.71
N GLN A 119 4.87 2.31 -4.35
CA GLN A 119 5.81 1.19 -4.34
C GLN A 119 7.12 1.50 -5.10
N MET A 120 7.10 2.42 -6.04
CA MET A 120 8.32 2.87 -6.73
C MET A 120 9.16 3.79 -5.85
N ASN A 121 8.52 4.64 -5.03
CA ASN A 121 9.19 5.61 -4.16
C ASN A 121 9.60 4.98 -2.81
N GLY A 122 8.71 4.23 -2.17
CA GLY A 122 8.94 3.57 -0.89
C GLY A 122 9.28 2.09 -1.06
N VAL A 123 10.40 1.75 -1.69
CA VAL A 123 10.74 0.37 -2.12
C VAL A 123 10.63 -0.64 -0.98
N ARG A 124 11.23 -0.37 0.19
CA ARG A 124 11.17 -1.26 1.37
C ARG A 124 9.74 -1.51 1.81
N GLN A 125 8.96 -0.44 1.95
CA GLN A 125 7.56 -0.54 2.35
C GLN A 125 6.72 -1.19 1.25
N GLY A 126 7.03 -0.94 -0.03
CA GLY A 126 6.40 -1.61 -1.17
C GLY A 126 6.54 -3.13 -1.07
N LEU A 127 7.76 -3.63 -0.83
CA LEU A 127 7.99 -5.06 -0.62
C LEU A 127 7.19 -5.61 0.56
N ALA A 128 7.17 -4.89 1.69
CA ALA A 128 6.35 -5.26 2.85
C ALA A 128 4.84 -5.29 2.52
N MET A 129 4.34 -4.32 1.74
CA MET A 129 2.95 -4.31 1.26
C MET A 129 2.64 -5.49 0.33
N ALA A 130 3.59 -5.96 -0.48
CA ALA A 130 3.40 -7.16 -1.29
C ALA A 130 3.12 -8.39 -0.40
N PHE A 131 3.83 -8.53 0.71
CA PHE A 131 3.56 -9.58 1.69
C PHE A 131 2.20 -9.41 2.38
N THR A 132 1.77 -8.19 2.72
CA THR A 132 0.42 -7.98 3.30
C THR A 132 -0.70 -8.27 2.29
N MET A 133 -0.49 -8.01 1.00
CA MET A 133 -1.42 -8.45 -0.05
C MET A 133 -1.56 -9.97 -0.08
N LEU A 134 -0.44 -10.71 0.03
CA LEU A 134 -0.50 -12.17 0.16
C LEU A 134 -1.15 -12.62 1.46
N ALA A 135 -0.88 -11.91 2.59
CA ALA A 135 -1.43 -12.21 3.91
C ALA A 135 -2.95 -12.01 3.99
N TYR A 136 -3.55 -11.22 3.09
CA TYR A 136 -5.00 -11.06 3.01
C TYR A 136 -5.73 -12.39 2.79
N ILE A 137 -5.18 -13.30 1.98
CA ILE A 137 -5.82 -14.57 1.66
C ILE A 137 -5.93 -15.47 2.90
N PRO A 138 -4.83 -15.76 3.64
CA PRO A 138 -4.94 -16.50 4.89
C PRO A 138 -5.75 -15.76 5.97
N LEU A 139 -5.72 -14.42 6.00
CA LEU A 139 -6.58 -13.63 6.88
C LEU A 139 -8.06 -13.92 6.61
N LYS A 140 -8.48 -13.85 5.34
CA LYS A 140 -9.86 -14.14 4.91
C LYS A 140 -10.28 -15.59 5.21
N ASN A 141 -9.33 -16.52 5.15
CA ASN A 141 -9.55 -17.95 5.39
C ASN A 141 -9.31 -18.35 6.85
N ARG A 142 -9.06 -17.42 7.77
CA ARG A 142 -8.81 -17.67 9.20
C ARG A 142 -7.59 -18.55 9.48
N ASN A 143 -6.60 -18.57 8.58
CA ASN A 143 -5.35 -19.29 8.76
C ASN A 143 -4.31 -18.38 9.45
N LEU A 144 -4.33 -18.39 10.81
CA LEU A 144 -3.45 -17.56 11.62
C LEU A 144 -1.97 -17.82 11.33
N LYS A 145 -1.56 -19.09 11.20
CA LYS A 145 -0.14 -19.46 11.02
C LYS A 145 0.43 -18.83 9.76
N MET A 146 -0.27 -18.99 8.62
CA MET A 146 0.19 -18.43 7.35
C MET A 146 0.08 -16.91 7.32
N PHE A 147 -0.94 -16.33 7.98
CA PHE A 147 -1.08 -14.88 8.14
C PHE A 147 0.13 -14.30 8.89
N LEU A 148 0.47 -14.87 10.06
CA LEU A 148 1.62 -14.44 10.86
C LEU A 148 2.92 -14.59 10.08
N LEU A 149 3.14 -15.75 9.42
CA LEU A 149 4.34 -15.96 8.60
C LEU A 149 4.53 -14.87 7.56
N LEU A 150 3.49 -14.54 6.80
CA LEU A 150 3.59 -13.53 5.74
C LEU A 150 3.79 -12.12 6.28
N VAL A 151 3.12 -11.75 7.39
CA VAL A 151 3.33 -10.44 8.01
C VAL A 151 4.74 -10.33 8.60
N LEU A 152 5.26 -11.39 9.23
CA LEU A 152 6.62 -11.43 9.75
C LEU A 152 7.65 -11.34 8.61
N LEU A 153 7.47 -12.05 7.51
CA LEU A 153 8.33 -11.92 6.33
C LEU A 153 8.31 -10.48 5.77
N GLY A 154 7.13 -9.86 5.69
CA GLY A 154 7.01 -8.45 5.28
C GLY A 154 7.73 -7.49 6.25
N SER A 155 7.69 -7.77 7.55
CA SER A 155 8.35 -6.93 8.56
C SER A 155 9.88 -6.95 8.50
N LEU A 156 10.47 -7.98 7.89
CA LEU A 156 11.91 -8.03 7.62
C LEU A 156 12.35 -6.93 6.63
N TYR A 157 11.47 -6.56 5.69
CA TYR A 157 11.72 -5.48 4.74
C TYR A 157 11.33 -4.12 5.27
N HIS A 158 10.26 -4.05 6.10
CA HIS A 158 9.82 -2.79 6.71
C HIS A 158 9.03 -3.04 7.98
N ARG A 159 9.57 -2.63 9.13
CA ARG A 159 9.03 -2.94 10.47
C ARG A 159 7.58 -2.50 10.67
N THR A 160 7.14 -1.39 10.05
CA THR A 160 5.76 -0.93 10.17
C THR A 160 4.72 -1.91 9.62
N CYS A 161 5.15 -2.92 8.84
CA CYS A 161 4.29 -4.02 8.41
C CYS A 161 3.61 -4.75 9.57
N LEU A 162 4.25 -4.78 10.77
CA LEU A 162 3.68 -5.41 11.96
C LEU A 162 2.32 -4.82 12.37
N ILE A 163 2.03 -3.56 12.00
CA ILE A 163 0.71 -2.96 12.26
C ILE A 163 -0.42 -3.75 11.60
N PHE A 164 -0.13 -4.47 10.51
CA PHE A 164 -1.13 -5.28 9.83
C PHE A 164 -1.63 -6.45 10.69
N LEU A 165 -0.91 -6.83 11.75
CA LEU A 165 -1.35 -7.87 12.71
C LEU A 165 -2.71 -7.52 13.35
N ILE A 166 -3.01 -6.22 13.54
CA ILE A 166 -4.29 -5.76 14.11
C ILE A 166 -5.50 -6.20 13.26
N ALA A 167 -5.29 -6.44 11.97
CA ALA A 167 -6.34 -6.90 11.08
C ALA A 167 -6.90 -8.27 11.45
N TYR A 168 -6.07 -9.16 12.02
CA TYR A 168 -6.51 -10.51 12.35
C TYR A 168 -7.56 -10.53 13.46
N PRO A 169 -7.33 -9.99 14.66
CA PRO A 169 -8.35 -9.95 15.70
C PRO A 169 -9.57 -9.14 15.27
N LEU A 170 -9.40 -8.00 14.60
CA LEU A 170 -10.51 -7.17 14.13
C LEU A 170 -11.38 -7.86 13.07
N SER A 171 -10.83 -8.81 12.33
CA SER A 171 -11.58 -9.59 11.35
C SER A 171 -12.68 -10.48 11.96
N PHE A 172 -12.66 -10.73 13.28
CA PHE A 172 -13.72 -11.49 13.99
C PHE A 172 -14.90 -10.60 14.43
N PHE A 173 -14.70 -9.30 14.52
CA PHE A 173 -15.75 -8.39 14.97
C PHE A 173 -16.75 -8.12 13.84
N LYS A 174 -18.04 -8.20 14.20
CA LYS A 174 -19.12 -7.86 13.27
C LYS A 174 -19.25 -6.33 13.17
N LEU A 175 -19.29 -5.82 11.96
CA LEU A 175 -19.57 -4.41 11.70
C LEU A 175 -21.09 -4.15 11.83
N ASN A 176 -21.55 -3.96 13.06
CA ASN A 176 -22.90 -3.50 13.36
C ASN A 176 -22.94 -1.96 13.55
N LYS A 177 -24.12 -1.40 13.72
CA LYS A 177 -24.30 0.04 13.90
C LYS A 177 -23.46 0.60 15.07
N LYS A 178 -23.38 -0.13 16.20
CA LYS A 178 -22.59 0.28 17.37
C LYS A 178 -21.09 0.33 17.05
N ALA A 179 -20.58 -0.69 16.36
CA ALA A 179 -19.18 -0.72 15.92
C ALA A 179 -18.85 0.43 14.96
N ILE A 180 -19.73 0.74 13.99
CA ILE A 180 -19.53 1.84 13.05
C ILE A 180 -19.51 3.19 13.81
N VAL A 181 -20.44 3.41 14.76
CA VAL A 181 -20.44 4.62 15.59
C VAL A 181 -19.16 4.71 16.44
N MET A 182 -18.73 3.61 17.03
CA MET A 182 -17.47 3.56 17.78
C MET A 182 -16.26 3.95 16.91
N TYR A 183 -16.14 3.39 15.72
CA TYR A 183 -15.04 3.71 14.79
C TYR A 183 -15.12 5.17 14.31
N ALA A 184 -16.32 5.68 14.02
CA ALA A 184 -16.51 7.09 13.69
C ALA A 184 -16.09 8.00 14.86
N GLY A 185 -16.42 7.62 16.09
CA GLY A 185 -15.95 8.30 17.31
C GLY A 185 -14.43 8.32 17.42
N ILE A 186 -13.74 7.19 17.12
CA ILE A 186 -12.29 7.13 17.10
C ILE A 186 -11.70 8.11 16.06
N VAL A 187 -12.27 8.16 14.85
CA VAL A 187 -11.84 9.12 13.81
C VAL A 187 -12.00 10.56 14.30
N VAL A 188 -13.14 10.88 14.90
CA VAL A 188 -13.39 12.22 15.48
C VAL A 188 -12.38 12.54 16.59
N LEU A 189 -12.11 11.60 17.49
CA LEU A 189 -11.08 11.77 18.53
C LEU A 189 -9.69 11.98 17.93
N CYS A 190 -9.31 11.23 16.89
CA CYS A 190 -8.05 11.45 16.17
C CYS A 190 -7.99 12.86 15.55
N LEU A 191 -9.09 13.37 15.01
CA LEU A 191 -9.13 14.71 14.42
C LEU A 191 -9.09 15.82 15.49
N LEU A 192 -9.74 15.64 16.64
CA LEU A 192 -9.78 16.63 17.71
C LEU A 192 -8.47 16.65 18.53
N TYR A 193 -7.89 15.50 18.80
CA TYR A 193 -6.75 15.36 19.72
C TYR A 193 -5.47 14.88 19.05
N GLY A 194 -5.44 14.73 17.72
CA GLY A 194 -4.30 14.19 16.99
C GLY A 194 -3.00 14.95 17.25
N GLN A 195 -3.06 16.29 17.33
CA GLN A 195 -1.89 17.11 17.65
C GLN A 195 -1.42 16.87 19.09
N SER A 196 -2.32 16.77 20.05
CA SER A 196 -1.99 16.50 21.45
C SER A 196 -1.41 15.10 21.64
N ILE A 197 -1.97 14.12 20.93
CA ILE A 197 -1.46 12.74 20.90
C ILE A 197 -0.04 12.72 20.31
N LEU A 198 0.19 13.44 19.21
CA LEU A 198 1.52 13.57 18.61
C LEU A 198 2.52 14.16 19.60
N ASN A 199 2.17 15.30 20.23
CA ASN A 199 3.06 15.99 21.15
C ASN A 199 3.44 15.10 22.33
N ALA A 200 2.47 14.43 22.96
CA ALA A 200 2.71 13.49 24.05
C ALA A 200 3.57 12.29 23.61
N PHE A 201 3.32 11.75 22.42
CA PHE A 201 4.12 10.66 21.88
C PHE A 201 5.56 11.08 21.61
N VAL A 202 5.79 12.25 21.01
CA VAL A 202 7.12 12.76 20.68
C VAL A 202 7.89 13.08 21.96
N GLU A 203 7.24 13.68 22.95
CA GLU A 203 7.84 13.98 24.26
C GLU A 203 8.32 12.71 24.97
N GLU A 204 7.47 11.69 25.03
CA GLU A 204 7.81 10.40 25.63
C GLU A 204 8.88 9.66 24.82
N ALA A 205 8.76 9.64 23.49
CA ALA A 205 9.72 8.98 22.61
C ALA A 205 11.11 9.68 22.64
N ALA A 206 11.16 11.00 22.77
CA ALA A 206 12.41 11.76 22.89
C ALA A 206 13.18 11.42 24.16
N ASN A 207 12.48 11.02 25.23
CA ASN A 207 13.11 10.52 26.45
C ASN A 207 13.86 9.20 26.24
N PHE A 208 13.43 8.38 25.26
CA PHE A 208 14.10 7.12 24.91
C PHE A 208 15.14 7.27 23.80
N ASP A 209 14.91 8.19 22.83
CA ASP A 209 15.81 8.40 21.69
C ASP A 209 15.66 9.83 21.17
N SER A 210 16.72 10.63 21.28
CA SER A 210 16.77 12.04 20.87
C SER A 210 16.40 12.27 19.38
N ARG A 211 16.48 11.24 18.54
CA ARG A 211 16.08 11.31 17.14
C ARG A 211 14.59 11.61 16.97
N PHE A 212 13.76 11.24 17.96
CA PHE A 212 12.32 11.55 17.94
C PHE A 212 12.01 13.03 18.19
N ALA A 213 12.90 13.79 18.82
CA ALA A 213 12.73 15.23 18.97
C ALA A 213 12.66 15.96 17.61
N GLY A 214 13.28 15.42 16.56
CA GLY A 214 13.22 15.95 15.20
C GLY A 214 11.84 15.85 14.53
N TYR A 215 10.96 14.94 14.96
CA TYR A 215 9.61 14.81 14.38
C TYR A 215 8.69 16.01 14.65
N GLN A 216 8.96 16.83 15.66
CA GLN A 216 8.24 18.08 15.90
C GLN A 216 8.49 19.13 14.80
N ILE A 217 9.60 19.04 14.07
CA ILE A 217 10.02 20.01 13.07
C ILE A 217 9.29 19.76 11.72
N TYR A 218 8.93 18.53 11.45
CA TYR A 218 8.12 18.16 10.28
C TYR A 218 6.63 18.38 10.58
N GLN A 219 6.22 19.66 10.68
CA GLN A 219 4.79 19.98 10.63
C GLN A 219 4.26 19.53 9.26
N ALA A 220 3.54 18.40 9.26
CA ALA A 220 2.83 17.95 8.08
C ALA A 220 1.94 19.10 7.60
N LYS A 221 2.11 19.53 6.34
CA LYS A 221 1.21 20.50 5.73
C LYS A 221 -0.18 19.87 5.80
N LEU A 222 -1.08 20.43 6.62
CA LEU A 222 -2.42 19.90 6.86
C LEU A 222 -3.13 19.59 5.54
N THR A 223 -3.18 18.34 5.15
CA THR A 223 -3.79 17.89 3.89
C THR A 223 -4.93 16.93 4.19
N TYR A 224 -6.14 17.40 4.01
CA TYR A 224 -7.35 16.60 4.24
C TYR A 224 -7.78 15.77 3.01
N SER A 225 -7.15 15.97 1.85
CA SER A 225 -7.57 15.38 0.57
C SER A 225 -7.64 13.85 0.61
N GLY A 226 -6.63 13.19 1.16
CA GLY A 226 -6.61 11.72 1.30
C GLY A 226 -7.71 11.20 2.22
N LEU A 227 -7.99 11.89 3.34
CA LEU A 227 -9.07 11.52 4.25
C LEU A 227 -10.43 11.70 3.58
N ILE A 228 -10.67 12.85 2.93
CA ILE A 228 -11.94 13.12 2.22
C ILE A 228 -12.19 12.06 1.15
N GLN A 229 -11.16 11.70 0.39
CA GLN A 229 -11.25 10.66 -0.63
C GLN A 229 -11.66 9.31 -0.03
N LEU A 230 -11.03 8.90 1.07
CA LEU A 230 -11.39 7.63 1.74
C LEU A 230 -12.81 7.67 2.32
N LEU A 231 -13.25 8.80 2.86
CA LEU A 231 -14.61 8.97 3.37
C LEU A 231 -15.65 8.88 2.25
N LEU A 232 -15.37 9.42 1.07
CA LEU A 232 -16.24 9.27 -0.11
C LEU A 232 -16.34 7.79 -0.55
N PHE A 233 -15.22 7.06 -0.61
CA PHE A 233 -15.24 5.63 -0.89
C PHE A 233 -15.94 4.83 0.21
N ALA A 234 -15.80 5.23 1.47
CA ALA A 234 -16.51 4.61 2.58
C ALA A 234 -18.02 4.82 2.43
N ALA A 235 -18.49 6.05 2.21
CA ALA A 235 -19.91 6.34 2.02
C ALA A 235 -20.50 5.50 0.88
N PHE A 236 -19.81 5.47 -0.28
CA PHE A 236 -20.20 4.65 -1.43
C PHE A 236 -20.22 3.15 -1.09
N SER A 237 -19.18 2.64 -0.44
CA SER A 237 -19.07 1.21 -0.13
C SER A 237 -20.07 0.78 0.94
N PHE A 238 -20.26 1.56 2.00
CA PHE A 238 -21.20 1.25 3.08
C PHE A 238 -22.67 1.33 2.64
N TYR A 239 -23.00 2.15 1.65
CA TYR A 239 -24.34 2.17 1.04
C TYR A 239 -24.72 0.78 0.49
N TYR A 240 -23.75 0.04 -0.09
CA TYR A 240 -23.95 -1.29 -0.64
C TYR A 240 -23.51 -2.42 0.31
N TYR A 241 -23.13 -2.14 1.56
CA TYR A 241 -22.56 -3.08 2.52
C TYR A 241 -23.35 -4.38 2.60
N ARG A 242 -24.66 -4.31 2.85
CA ARG A 242 -25.52 -5.49 3.01
C ARG A 242 -25.44 -6.42 1.79
N ARG A 243 -25.51 -5.88 0.59
CA ARG A 243 -25.48 -6.67 -0.66
C ARG A 243 -24.12 -7.34 -0.87
N VAL A 244 -23.01 -6.68 -0.52
CA VAL A 244 -21.67 -7.26 -0.61
C VAL A 244 -21.55 -8.43 0.37
N ILE A 245 -21.99 -8.25 1.62
CA ILE A 245 -21.89 -9.27 2.67
C ILE A 245 -22.85 -10.46 2.44
N GLU A 246 -24.00 -10.23 1.83
CA GLU A 246 -24.93 -11.30 1.41
C GLU A 246 -24.26 -12.20 0.36
N LYS A 247 -23.43 -11.65 -0.51
CA LYS A 247 -22.71 -12.41 -1.55
C LYS A 247 -21.54 -13.24 -1.01
N ASP A 248 -20.68 -12.63 -0.16
CA ASP A 248 -19.63 -13.33 0.60
C ASP A 248 -19.43 -12.61 1.95
N ARG A 249 -19.86 -13.25 3.02
CA ARG A 249 -19.77 -12.70 4.38
C ARG A 249 -18.32 -12.41 4.81
N ARG A 250 -17.34 -13.12 4.25
CA ARG A 250 -15.93 -12.91 4.55
C ARG A 250 -15.39 -11.59 4.01
N ASP A 251 -16.07 -10.98 3.03
CA ASP A 251 -15.69 -9.68 2.48
C ASP A 251 -15.90 -8.52 3.47
N MET A 252 -16.51 -8.78 4.65
CA MET A 252 -16.54 -7.84 5.77
C MET A 252 -15.14 -7.37 6.18
N ILE A 253 -14.11 -8.20 5.98
CA ILE A 253 -12.71 -7.86 6.22
C ILE A 253 -12.27 -6.62 5.41
N LEU A 254 -12.74 -6.48 4.16
CA LEU A 254 -12.42 -5.32 3.32
C LEU A 254 -12.94 -4.00 3.92
N TYR A 255 -14.11 -4.04 4.54
CA TYR A 255 -14.65 -2.88 5.27
C TYR A 255 -13.87 -2.58 6.55
N THR A 256 -13.39 -3.61 7.24
CA THR A 256 -12.47 -3.44 8.38
C THR A 256 -11.17 -2.79 7.92
N MET A 257 -10.59 -3.22 6.78
CA MET A 257 -9.41 -2.57 6.19
C MET A 257 -9.68 -1.09 5.87
N LEU A 258 -10.81 -0.78 5.23
CA LEU A 258 -11.18 0.60 4.92
C LEU A 258 -11.29 1.46 6.18
N ILE A 259 -11.91 0.95 7.25
CA ILE A 259 -12.03 1.67 8.54
C ILE A 259 -10.64 1.92 9.14
N LEU A 260 -9.77 0.91 9.20
CA LEU A 260 -8.40 1.07 9.70
C LEU A 260 -7.63 2.09 8.87
N GLY A 261 -7.76 2.01 7.54
CA GLY A 261 -7.17 2.99 6.64
C GLY A 261 -7.62 4.41 6.92
N ILE A 262 -8.92 4.63 7.19
CA ILE A 262 -9.48 5.94 7.54
C ILE A 262 -8.93 6.43 8.88
N ILE A 263 -8.84 5.57 9.90
CA ILE A 263 -8.30 5.93 11.22
C ILE A 263 -6.84 6.40 11.07
N PHE A 264 -5.97 5.62 10.41
CA PHE A 264 -4.57 6.02 10.21
C PHE A 264 -4.44 7.24 9.29
N GLN A 265 -5.31 7.37 8.28
CA GLN A 265 -5.32 8.54 7.41
C GLN A 265 -5.77 9.81 8.15
N SER A 266 -6.65 9.71 9.14
CA SER A 266 -7.03 10.87 9.97
C SER A 266 -5.86 11.35 10.84
N MET A 267 -5.01 10.43 11.29
CA MET A 267 -3.77 10.78 12.01
C MET A 267 -2.69 11.36 11.08
N ALA A 268 -2.71 11.00 9.80
CA ALA A 268 -1.75 11.51 8.80
C ALA A 268 -1.85 13.02 8.57
N ILE A 269 -2.93 13.66 9.00
CA ILE A 269 -3.10 15.12 9.00
C ILE A 269 -2.06 15.78 9.92
N PHE A 270 -1.70 15.12 11.02
CA PHE A 270 -0.78 15.62 12.05
C PHE A 270 0.59 14.97 11.96
N ILE A 271 0.65 13.68 11.57
CA ILE A 271 1.84 12.84 11.52
C ILE A 271 1.97 12.29 10.10
N ALA A 272 2.85 12.87 9.27
CA ALA A 272 2.97 12.51 7.85
C ALA A 272 3.18 11.00 7.63
N GLU A 273 3.95 10.34 8.51
CA GLU A 273 4.24 8.90 8.42
C GLU A 273 2.99 8.02 8.56
N MET A 274 1.92 8.51 9.18
CA MET A 274 0.66 7.77 9.31
C MET A 274 -0.02 7.53 7.94
N PHE A 275 0.25 8.38 6.95
CA PHE A 275 -0.12 8.09 5.57
C PHE A 275 0.49 6.76 5.09
N ARG A 276 1.77 6.53 5.39
CA ARG A 276 2.46 5.28 5.02
C ARG A 276 1.85 4.07 5.74
N VAL A 277 1.46 4.24 7.01
CA VAL A 277 0.76 3.19 7.78
C VAL A 277 -0.63 2.91 7.17
N SER A 278 -1.37 3.95 6.80
CA SER A 278 -2.70 3.80 6.20
C SER A 278 -2.67 3.00 4.90
N MET A 279 -1.57 3.05 4.13
CA MET A 279 -1.40 2.34 2.86
C MET A 279 -1.48 0.82 3.01
N PHE A 280 -1.04 0.23 4.12
CA PHE A 280 -1.17 -1.21 4.38
C PHE A 280 -2.62 -1.69 4.38
N PHE A 281 -3.56 -0.80 4.68
CA PHE A 281 -5.00 -1.09 4.75
C PHE A 281 -5.75 -0.57 3.52
N ASN A 282 -5.44 0.63 3.07
CA ASN A 282 -6.13 1.29 1.96
C ASN A 282 -5.91 0.59 0.63
N VAL A 283 -4.79 -0.11 0.43
CA VAL A 283 -4.51 -0.86 -0.79
C VAL A 283 -5.62 -1.86 -1.12
N PHE A 284 -6.36 -2.37 -0.13
CA PHE A 284 -7.47 -3.31 -0.34
C PHE A 284 -8.73 -2.66 -0.96
N LEU A 285 -8.75 -1.34 -1.21
CA LEU A 285 -9.73 -0.71 -2.09
C LEU A 285 -9.72 -1.31 -3.50
N ILE A 286 -8.57 -1.84 -3.96
CA ILE A 286 -8.45 -2.58 -5.22
C ILE A 286 -9.37 -3.81 -5.29
N LEU A 287 -9.79 -4.34 -4.14
CA LEU A 287 -10.74 -5.46 -4.04
C LEU A 287 -12.15 -4.98 -3.68
N LEU A 288 -12.26 -4.02 -2.76
CA LEU A 288 -13.54 -3.55 -2.25
C LEU A 288 -14.37 -2.87 -3.34
N LEU A 289 -13.81 -1.89 -4.04
CA LEU A 289 -14.56 -1.12 -5.03
C LEU A 289 -15.11 -1.98 -6.18
N PRO A 290 -14.34 -2.92 -6.78
CA PRO A 290 -14.90 -3.85 -7.76
C PRO A 290 -16.05 -4.70 -7.20
N LYS A 291 -15.96 -5.17 -5.95
CA LYS A 291 -17.01 -5.98 -5.31
C LYS A 291 -18.28 -5.15 -5.04
N VAL A 292 -18.12 -3.89 -4.67
CA VAL A 292 -19.26 -2.95 -4.52
C VAL A 292 -19.96 -2.75 -5.88
N LEU A 293 -19.20 -2.48 -6.93
CA LEU A 293 -19.76 -2.33 -8.27
C LEU A 293 -20.49 -3.61 -8.75
N ASP A 294 -20.00 -4.78 -8.36
CA ASP A 294 -20.56 -6.07 -8.80
C ASP A 294 -21.93 -6.39 -8.18
N VAL A 295 -22.30 -5.75 -7.07
CA VAL A 295 -23.62 -5.89 -6.43
C VAL A 295 -24.62 -4.80 -6.82
N ILE A 296 -24.22 -3.83 -7.64
CA ILE A 296 -25.12 -2.82 -8.18
C ILE A 296 -26.01 -3.45 -9.24
N PRO A 297 -27.35 -3.24 -9.21
CA PRO A 297 -28.23 -3.77 -10.21
C PRO A 297 -27.93 -3.27 -11.63
N THR A 298 -28.08 -4.12 -12.62
CA THR A 298 -28.13 -3.71 -14.03
C THR A 298 -29.46 -2.97 -14.30
N PRO A 299 -29.51 -1.89 -15.10
CA PRO A 299 -28.46 -1.36 -15.98
C PRO A 299 -27.45 -0.44 -15.31
N ASN A 300 -27.72 0.04 -14.08
CA ASN A 300 -26.97 1.07 -13.39
C ASN A 300 -25.48 0.71 -13.20
N ARG A 301 -25.16 -0.59 -13.07
CA ARG A 301 -23.77 -1.08 -12.89
C ARG A 301 -22.79 -0.52 -13.93
N LYS A 302 -23.19 -0.47 -15.21
CA LYS A 302 -22.31 0.05 -16.28
C LYS A 302 -22.02 1.54 -16.06
N VAL A 303 -23.06 2.31 -15.76
CA VAL A 303 -22.93 3.76 -15.51
C VAL A 303 -22.03 4.04 -14.32
N TYR A 304 -22.26 3.37 -13.19
CA TYR A 304 -21.43 3.52 -11.99
C TYR A 304 -19.98 3.07 -12.22
N SER A 305 -19.77 1.96 -12.97
CA SER A 305 -18.42 1.47 -13.27
C SER A 305 -17.65 2.45 -14.16
N ILE A 306 -18.29 2.96 -15.22
CA ILE A 306 -17.68 3.95 -16.10
C ILE A 306 -17.42 5.25 -15.34
N GLY A 307 -18.42 5.74 -14.61
CA GLY A 307 -18.31 6.96 -13.81
C GLY A 307 -17.16 6.90 -12.79
N LEU A 308 -17.06 5.80 -12.04
CA LEU A 308 -15.94 5.57 -11.11
C LEU A 308 -14.59 5.55 -11.84
N CYS A 309 -14.48 4.81 -12.94
CA CYS A 309 -13.23 4.74 -13.70
C CYS A 309 -12.82 6.10 -14.26
N VAL A 310 -13.76 6.86 -14.82
CA VAL A 310 -13.50 8.21 -15.35
C VAL A 310 -13.06 9.15 -14.22
N LEU A 311 -13.76 9.15 -13.09
CA LEU A 311 -13.40 9.97 -11.93
C LEU A 311 -12.00 9.61 -11.39
N LEU A 312 -11.68 8.33 -11.29
CA LEU A 312 -10.36 7.87 -10.85
C LEU A 312 -9.25 8.24 -11.85
N LEU A 313 -9.51 8.16 -13.16
CA LEU A 313 -8.54 8.57 -14.18
C LEU A 313 -8.33 10.09 -14.17
N ILE A 314 -9.40 10.88 -14.03
CA ILE A 314 -9.29 12.34 -13.84
C ILE A 314 -8.42 12.63 -12.60
N TYR A 315 -8.72 11.97 -11.47
CA TYR A 315 -7.91 12.12 -10.27
C TYR A 315 -6.44 11.77 -10.51
N PHE A 316 -6.16 10.66 -11.19
CA PHE A 316 -4.80 10.24 -11.53
C PHE A 316 -4.05 11.31 -12.32
N PHE A 317 -4.63 11.82 -13.40
CA PHE A 317 -3.95 12.79 -14.27
C PHE A 317 -3.75 14.17 -13.62
N PHE A 318 -4.68 14.60 -12.77
CA PHE A 318 -4.62 15.94 -12.18
C PHE A 318 -4.00 16.00 -10.80
N LEU A 319 -4.07 14.91 -10.01
CA LEU A 319 -3.68 14.93 -8.60
C LEU A 319 -2.80 13.74 -8.17
N GLY A 320 -2.83 12.62 -8.90
CA GLY A 320 -2.28 11.35 -8.44
C GLY A 320 -0.99 10.88 -9.11
N ALA A 321 -0.51 11.59 -10.12
CA ALA A 321 0.64 11.18 -10.94
C ALA A 321 2.00 11.57 -10.33
N GLY A 322 2.20 11.33 -9.04
CA GLY A 322 3.38 11.76 -8.27
C GLY A 322 4.75 11.21 -8.73
N THR A 323 4.83 10.63 -9.93
CA THR A 323 6.07 10.11 -10.55
C THR A 323 6.39 10.80 -11.87
N LEU A 324 5.74 11.91 -12.17
CA LEU A 324 6.02 12.68 -13.38
C LEU A 324 7.04 13.81 -13.08
N PRO A 325 7.93 14.12 -14.02
CA PRO A 325 8.10 13.51 -15.35
C PRO A 325 8.72 12.09 -15.25
N TYR A 326 8.14 11.13 -15.98
CA TYR A 326 8.62 9.76 -16.04
C TYR A 326 9.58 9.58 -17.23
N HIS A 327 10.72 8.90 -17.00
CA HIS A 327 11.63 8.46 -18.06
C HIS A 327 12.28 7.12 -17.71
N PHE A 328 12.73 6.40 -18.73
CA PHE A 328 13.44 5.15 -18.57
C PHE A 328 14.93 5.38 -18.28
N TYR A 329 15.57 4.43 -17.59
CA TYR A 329 16.97 4.56 -17.19
C TYR A 329 17.94 4.75 -18.37
N TRP A 330 17.63 4.22 -19.56
CA TRP A 330 18.46 4.39 -20.75
C TRP A 330 18.37 5.79 -21.39
N SER A 331 17.45 6.61 -20.95
CA SER A 331 17.39 8.03 -21.33
C SER A 331 18.09 8.94 -20.34
N ASP A 332 18.67 8.40 -19.26
CA ASP A 332 19.56 9.15 -18.39
C ASP A 332 20.80 9.52 -19.19
N THR A 333 20.84 10.74 -19.73
CA THR A 333 22.07 11.27 -20.32
C THR A 333 23.09 11.37 -19.20
N ILE A 334 24.22 10.73 -19.39
CA ILE A 334 25.39 10.87 -18.52
C ILE A 334 25.80 12.34 -18.58
N TYR A 335 25.43 13.12 -17.57
CA TYR A 335 25.97 14.45 -17.34
C TYR A 335 27.12 14.35 -16.34
#